data_5a8920f259985f7d4392ae57135fe622
#
_entry.id   5a8920f259985f7d4392ae57135fe622
#
_cell.length_a   1.000
_cell.length_b   1.000
_cell.length_c   1.000
_cell.angle_alpha   90.00
_cell.angle_beta   90.00
_cell.angle_gamma   90.00
#
_symmetry.space_group_name_H-M   'P 1'
#
loop_
_entity.id
_entity.type
_entity.pdbx_description
1 polymer ?
#
loop_
_entity_poly.entity_id
_entity_poly.type
_entity_poly.pdbx_seq_one_letter_code
_entity_poly.pdbx_strand_id
1 'polypeptide(L)'
;MKPYRIALYNLTTTTKSGGIETFQIGLARALARRGHTVHLYGGEPSAGFLPPQGVEVRTYPFIPRQRFPDLGTRFRKFAERLSFARHAGKDLVRGKYDLILVSKPFDLPALLRASRCSGARAVFHSGGTEFFPGYGLLVRRLDRFLACSAHNAARIREYCGVEPQVLWNGVDTERFRPLPRNGQLAERYGIREEEAVTVSACRLVGLKGIRYGIEAVRMLADEGCRVKYLIAGGGPERPRLEAFSRELGTTGRILFTGEFPNDQLPELYSLAAAAVFPTVGEEAFGISIAEALSCGVPVVATRVGGIPEVVPDGGGLLVPPRDGTAIARVLREWLPDPARRRRMGEAGRRHVEANFSWDRIGERFETLTGLAQ
;
A
#
# COMPACT_ATOMS: atom_id res chain seq x y z
N MET A 1 -4.34 -19.66 -22.65
CA MET A 1 -5.33 -19.52 -21.55
C MET A 1 -6.63 -18.95 -22.09
N LYS A 2 -7.80 -19.46 -21.64
CA LYS A 2 -9.09 -18.88 -22.03
C LYS A 2 -9.21 -17.46 -21.43
N PRO A 3 -9.56 -16.42 -22.21
CA PRO A 3 -9.78 -15.10 -21.67
C PRO A 3 -11.05 -15.08 -20.80
N TYR A 4 -10.95 -14.48 -19.63
CA TYR A 4 -12.09 -14.25 -18.72
C TYR A 4 -12.47 -12.79 -18.71
N ARG A 5 -13.74 -12.51 -18.43
CA ARG A 5 -14.27 -11.17 -18.27
C ARG A 5 -14.40 -10.83 -16.80
N ILE A 6 -13.60 -9.89 -16.30
CA ILE A 6 -13.41 -9.61 -14.88
C ILE A 6 -13.83 -8.19 -14.56
N ALA A 7 -14.66 -8.00 -13.53
CA ALA A 7 -14.97 -6.69 -12.98
C ALA A 7 -14.21 -6.46 -11.67
N LEU A 8 -13.46 -5.37 -11.60
CA LEU A 8 -12.86 -4.86 -10.37
C LEU A 8 -13.68 -3.66 -9.90
N TYR A 9 -14.45 -3.84 -8.83
CA TYR A 9 -15.43 -2.86 -8.38
C TYR A 9 -14.99 -2.18 -7.10
N ASN A 10 -14.72 -0.89 -7.17
CA ASN A 10 -14.44 -0.06 -5.99
C ASN A 10 -14.61 1.42 -6.33
N LEU A 11 -15.59 2.07 -5.71
CA LEU A 11 -15.90 3.50 -5.88
C LEU A 11 -14.66 4.39 -5.83
N THR A 12 -13.74 4.13 -4.92
CA THR A 12 -12.60 5.03 -4.67
C THR A 12 -11.44 4.87 -5.62
N THR A 13 -11.44 3.89 -6.51
CA THR A 13 -10.32 3.61 -7.43
C THR A 13 -9.98 4.77 -8.36
N THR A 14 -10.97 5.55 -8.77
CA THR A 14 -10.80 6.71 -9.66
C THR A 14 -10.81 8.06 -8.91
N THR A 15 -11.16 8.06 -7.61
CA THR A 15 -11.39 9.29 -6.86
C THR A 15 -10.37 9.57 -5.76
N LYS A 16 -9.49 8.61 -5.45
CA LYS A 16 -8.51 8.69 -4.37
C LYS A 16 -7.23 7.94 -4.71
N SER A 17 -6.19 8.22 -3.95
CA SER A 17 -4.94 7.46 -3.92
C SER A 17 -4.80 6.75 -2.58
N GLY A 18 -4.40 5.48 -2.59
CA GLY A 18 -4.20 4.66 -1.39
C GLY A 18 -3.89 3.20 -1.74
N GLY A 19 -3.56 2.38 -0.74
CA GLY A 19 -3.13 1.00 -0.96
C GLY A 19 -4.15 0.12 -1.68
N ILE A 20 -5.45 0.28 -1.39
CA ILE A 20 -6.51 -0.49 -2.05
C ILE A 20 -6.69 -0.05 -3.50
N GLU A 21 -6.60 1.24 -3.76
CA GLU A 21 -6.68 1.82 -5.09
C GLU A 21 -5.48 1.37 -5.95
N THR A 22 -4.27 1.41 -5.39
CA THR A 22 -3.05 0.89 -6.02
C THR A 22 -3.19 -0.60 -6.33
N PHE A 23 -3.73 -1.41 -5.39
CA PHE A 23 -3.99 -2.83 -5.61
C PHE A 23 -4.97 -3.05 -6.78
N GLN A 24 -6.09 -2.36 -6.82
CA GLN A 24 -7.10 -2.49 -7.87
C GLN A 24 -6.52 -2.15 -9.26
N ILE A 25 -5.80 -1.05 -9.36
CA ILE A 25 -5.19 -0.59 -10.62
C ILE A 25 -4.08 -1.55 -11.08
N GLY A 26 -3.21 -1.96 -10.16
CA GLY A 26 -2.10 -2.86 -10.46
C GLY A 26 -2.58 -4.25 -10.88
N LEU A 27 -3.55 -4.81 -10.15
CA LEU A 27 -4.16 -6.10 -10.51
C LEU A 27 -4.89 -6.01 -11.86
N ALA A 28 -5.61 -4.90 -12.14
CA ALA A 28 -6.28 -4.69 -13.42
C ALA A 28 -5.29 -4.75 -14.59
N ARG A 29 -4.15 -4.04 -14.48
CA ARG A 29 -3.08 -4.07 -15.49
C ARG A 29 -2.48 -5.46 -15.65
N ALA A 30 -2.19 -6.15 -14.54
CA ALA A 30 -1.61 -7.48 -14.58
C ALA A 30 -2.54 -8.48 -15.29
N LEU A 31 -3.83 -8.48 -14.96
CA LEU A 31 -4.82 -9.36 -15.58
C LEU A 31 -5.05 -9.01 -17.06
N ALA A 32 -5.06 -7.73 -17.44
CA ALA A 32 -5.15 -7.31 -18.84
C ALA A 32 -3.94 -7.79 -19.67
N ARG A 33 -2.70 -7.65 -19.15
CA ARG A 33 -1.49 -8.19 -19.79
C ARG A 33 -1.52 -9.71 -19.96
N ARG A 34 -2.23 -10.42 -19.09
CA ARG A 34 -2.44 -11.87 -19.15
C ARG A 34 -3.56 -12.29 -20.10
N GLY A 35 -4.16 -11.34 -20.83
CA GLY A 35 -5.14 -11.59 -21.88
C GLY A 35 -6.60 -11.60 -21.41
N HIS A 36 -6.88 -11.20 -20.15
CA HIS A 36 -8.26 -11.07 -19.68
C HIS A 36 -8.90 -9.75 -20.10
N THR A 37 -10.21 -9.75 -20.28
CA THR A 37 -11.00 -8.51 -20.45
C THR A 37 -11.32 -7.95 -19.06
N VAL A 38 -10.70 -6.84 -18.69
CA VAL A 38 -10.83 -6.25 -17.37
C VAL A 38 -11.57 -4.92 -17.42
N HIS A 39 -12.62 -4.81 -16.61
CA HIS A 39 -13.37 -3.58 -16.40
C HIS A 39 -13.15 -3.07 -14.98
N LEU A 40 -12.69 -1.85 -14.87
CA LEU A 40 -12.45 -1.17 -13.59
C LEU A 40 -13.60 -0.20 -13.30
N TYR A 41 -14.34 -0.48 -12.24
CA TYR A 41 -15.45 0.37 -11.80
C TYR A 41 -14.98 1.41 -10.79
N GLY A 42 -15.37 2.67 -10.98
CA GLY A 42 -15.04 3.77 -10.09
C GLY A 42 -16.08 4.88 -10.07
N GLY A 43 -15.94 5.81 -9.11
CA GLY A 43 -16.71 7.06 -9.10
C GLY A 43 -16.24 8.01 -10.20
N GLU A 44 -16.88 9.18 -10.32
CA GLU A 44 -16.40 10.23 -11.21
C GLU A 44 -14.93 10.56 -10.90
N PRO A 45 -14.05 10.56 -11.92
CA PRO A 45 -12.60 10.65 -11.69
C PRO A 45 -12.19 11.97 -11.03
N SER A 46 -11.24 11.91 -10.11
CA SER A 46 -10.54 13.12 -9.65
C SER A 46 -9.58 13.66 -10.71
N ALA A 47 -9.26 14.93 -10.63
CA ALA A 47 -8.23 15.53 -11.47
C ALA A 47 -6.91 14.74 -11.33
N GLY A 48 -6.31 14.36 -12.48
CA GLY A 48 -5.06 13.59 -12.51
C GLY A 48 -5.21 12.06 -12.50
N PHE A 49 -6.42 11.50 -12.46
CA PHE A 49 -6.60 10.06 -12.67
C PHE A 49 -6.28 9.69 -14.13
N LEU A 50 -5.35 8.76 -14.30
CA LEU A 50 -4.97 8.19 -15.59
C LEU A 50 -5.49 6.75 -15.70
N PRO A 51 -6.33 6.44 -16.71
CA PRO A 51 -6.79 5.08 -16.94
C PRO A 51 -5.62 4.12 -17.13
N PRO A 52 -5.64 2.92 -16.52
CA PRO A 52 -4.61 1.92 -16.76
C PRO A 52 -4.71 1.37 -18.18
N GLN A 53 -3.55 1.21 -18.83
CA GLN A 53 -3.48 0.70 -20.19
C GLN A 53 -4.10 -0.71 -20.29
N GLY A 54 -4.89 -0.95 -21.36
CA GLY A 54 -5.53 -2.24 -21.62
C GLY A 54 -6.73 -2.54 -20.71
N VAL A 55 -7.19 -1.57 -19.92
CA VAL A 55 -8.32 -1.72 -18.98
C VAL A 55 -9.44 -0.74 -19.33
N GLU A 56 -10.66 -1.23 -19.47
CA GLU A 56 -11.84 -0.39 -19.64
C GLU A 56 -12.26 0.18 -18.29
N VAL A 57 -12.27 1.51 -18.18
CA VAL A 57 -12.70 2.20 -16.94
C VAL A 57 -14.14 2.66 -17.09
N ARG A 58 -14.99 2.25 -16.14
CA ARG A 58 -16.41 2.59 -16.06
C ARG A 58 -16.67 3.44 -14.84
N THR A 59 -17.13 4.66 -15.05
CA THR A 59 -17.35 5.63 -13.98
C THR A 59 -18.83 5.94 -13.81
N TYR A 60 -19.23 6.12 -12.55
CA TYR A 60 -20.62 6.36 -12.19
C TYR A 60 -20.74 7.45 -11.12
N PRO A 61 -21.84 8.22 -11.14
CA PRO A 61 -22.10 9.20 -10.10
C PRO A 61 -22.33 8.53 -8.75
N PHE A 62 -21.98 9.26 -7.71
CA PHE A 62 -22.22 8.88 -6.31
C PHE A 62 -22.40 10.11 -5.45
N ILE A 63 -22.97 9.94 -4.26
CA ILE A 63 -23.12 11.00 -3.27
C ILE A 63 -21.95 10.89 -2.29
N PRO A 64 -21.04 11.88 -2.22
CA PRO A 64 -19.94 11.88 -1.27
C PRO A 64 -20.42 11.78 0.18
N ARG A 65 -19.69 11.04 1.01
CA ARG A 65 -20.06 10.76 2.41
C ARG A 65 -20.31 12.01 3.26
N GLN A 66 -19.70 13.14 2.92
CA GLN A 66 -19.85 14.42 3.62
C GLN A 66 -21.26 15.03 3.44
N ARG A 67 -21.99 14.62 2.40
CA ARG A 67 -23.37 15.07 2.14
C ARG A 67 -24.43 14.25 2.91
N PHE A 68 -24.04 13.16 3.57
CA PHE A 68 -24.94 12.39 4.41
C PHE A 68 -24.94 12.91 5.86
N PRO A 69 -26.07 12.77 6.60
CA PRO A 69 -26.15 13.10 8.01
C PRO A 69 -25.07 12.41 8.84
N ASP A 70 -24.63 13.06 9.95
CA ASP A 70 -23.62 12.49 10.83
C ASP A 70 -24.22 11.48 11.81
N LEU A 71 -24.54 10.32 11.29
CA LEU A 71 -24.94 9.13 12.07
C LEU A 71 -23.74 8.17 12.28
N GLY A 72 -22.53 8.73 12.27
CA GLY A 72 -21.27 8.01 12.44
C GLY A 72 -20.61 7.63 11.12
N THR A 73 -19.28 7.44 11.20
CA THR A 73 -18.42 7.21 10.03
C THR A 73 -18.81 5.96 9.23
N ARG A 74 -19.27 4.89 9.90
CA ARG A 74 -19.69 3.64 9.23
C ARG A 74 -20.94 3.85 8.40
N PHE A 75 -21.96 4.56 8.95
CA PHE A 75 -23.17 4.89 8.22
C PHE A 75 -22.87 5.70 6.97
N ARG A 76 -22.08 6.76 7.10
CA ARG A 76 -21.68 7.62 5.97
C ARG A 76 -20.94 6.84 4.87
N LYS A 77 -20.01 5.94 5.26
CA LYS A 77 -19.33 5.07 4.30
C LYS A 77 -20.30 4.12 3.59
N PHE A 78 -21.21 3.52 4.30
CA PHE A 78 -22.21 2.62 3.73
C PHE A 78 -23.14 3.35 2.76
N ALA A 79 -23.69 4.50 3.16
CA ALA A 79 -24.58 5.31 2.34
C ALA A 79 -23.90 5.81 1.04
N GLU A 80 -22.64 6.27 1.13
CA GLU A 80 -21.82 6.64 -0.02
C GLU A 80 -21.73 5.48 -1.03
N ARG A 81 -21.43 4.27 -0.55
CA ARG A 81 -21.27 3.08 -1.41
C ARG A 81 -22.59 2.57 -1.95
N LEU A 82 -23.65 2.68 -1.19
CA LEU A 82 -25.00 2.34 -1.66
C LEU A 82 -25.46 3.27 -2.78
N SER A 83 -25.15 4.58 -2.67
CA SER A 83 -25.43 5.54 -3.74
C SER A 83 -24.70 5.21 -5.03
N PHE A 84 -23.43 4.81 -4.95
CA PHE A 84 -22.65 4.33 -6.09
C PHE A 84 -23.23 3.03 -6.68
N ALA A 85 -23.55 2.06 -5.82
CA ALA A 85 -24.11 0.78 -6.25
C ALA A 85 -25.46 0.92 -6.96
N ARG A 86 -26.25 1.97 -6.63
CA ARG A 86 -27.53 2.27 -7.30
C ARG A 86 -27.32 2.56 -8.80
N HIS A 87 -26.23 3.21 -9.16
CA HIS A 87 -25.91 3.56 -10.55
C HIS A 87 -25.10 2.45 -11.25
N ALA A 88 -24.03 1.99 -10.63
CA ALA A 88 -23.13 0.97 -11.21
C ALA A 88 -23.71 -0.46 -11.22
N GLY A 89 -24.63 -0.77 -10.30
CA GLY A 89 -25.06 -2.15 -10.05
C GLY A 89 -25.80 -2.80 -11.22
N LYS A 90 -26.54 -2.04 -12.04
CA LYS A 90 -27.21 -2.55 -13.24
C LYS A 90 -26.20 -3.04 -14.27
N ASP A 91 -25.15 -2.25 -14.51
CA ASP A 91 -24.11 -2.59 -15.47
C ASP A 91 -23.22 -3.72 -14.94
N LEU A 92 -23.01 -3.78 -13.63
CA LEU A 92 -22.30 -4.88 -12.99
C LEU A 92 -23.01 -6.23 -13.21
N VAL A 93 -24.36 -6.25 -13.17
CA VAL A 93 -25.17 -7.45 -13.47
C VAL A 93 -25.18 -7.76 -14.96
N ARG A 94 -25.39 -6.73 -15.83
CA ARG A 94 -25.51 -6.91 -17.28
C ARG A 94 -24.19 -7.23 -17.98
N GLY A 95 -23.06 -6.95 -17.34
CA GLY A 95 -21.72 -7.06 -17.92
C GLY A 95 -21.26 -8.47 -18.24
N LYS A 96 -22.03 -9.51 -17.86
CA LYS A 96 -21.72 -10.93 -18.10
C LYS A 96 -20.29 -11.29 -17.69
N TYR A 97 -19.92 -10.93 -16.46
CA TYR A 97 -18.62 -11.22 -15.90
C TYR A 97 -18.52 -12.67 -15.46
N ASP A 98 -17.34 -13.26 -15.62
CA ASP A 98 -16.99 -14.55 -15.02
C ASP A 98 -16.67 -14.38 -13.53
N LEU A 99 -16.15 -13.18 -13.15
CA LEU A 99 -15.72 -12.86 -11.80
C LEU A 99 -15.92 -11.38 -11.50
N ILE A 100 -16.39 -11.06 -10.29
CA ILE A 100 -16.48 -9.71 -9.75
C ILE A 100 -15.67 -9.66 -8.46
N LEU A 101 -14.68 -8.76 -8.41
CA LEU A 101 -13.86 -8.52 -7.22
C LEU A 101 -14.19 -7.19 -6.58
N VAL A 102 -14.37 -7.18 -5.25
CA VAL A 102 -14.43 -5.98 -4.43
C VAL A 102 -13.31 -5.97 -3.39
N SER A 103 -12.91 -4.78 -2.92
CA SER A 103 -11.86 -4.66 -1.90
C SER A 103 -12.29 -3.84 -0.68
N LYS A 104 -13.53 -3.39 -0.63
CA LYS A 104 -14.07 -2.69 0.55
C LYS A 104 -15.24 -3.49 1.13
N PRO A 105 -15.30 -3.66 2.46
CA PRO A 105 -16.31 -4.52 3.09
C PRO A 105 -17.74 -4.02 2.90
N PHE A 106 -17.95 -2.71 2.77
CA PHE A 106 -19.27 -2.13 2.49
C PHE A 106 -19.77 -2.33 1.05
N ASP A 107 -18.94 -2.88 0.15
CA ASP A 107 -19.35 -3.28 -1.21
C ASP A 107 -19.85 -4.73 -1.28
N LEU A 108 -19.70 -5.51 -0.19
CA LEU A 108 -20.14 -6.92 -0.13
C LEU A 108 -21.63 -7.12 -0.50
N PRO A 109 -22.59 -6.27 -0.03
CA PRO A 109 -23.99 -6.45 -0.43
C PRO A 109 -24.20 -6.27 -1.95
N ALA A 110 -23.51 -5.30 -2.58
CA ALA A 110 -23.59 -5.06 -4.02
C ALA A 110 -22.97 -6.24 -4.81
N LEU A 111 -21.81 -6.73 -4.36
CA LEU A 111 -21.15 -7.91 -4.92
C LEU A 111 -22.06 -9.14 -4.91
N LEU A 112 -22.58 -9.51 -3.74
CA LEU A 112 -23.41 -10.70 -3.59
C LEU A 112 -24.72 -10.64 -4.39
N ARG A 113 -25.32 -9.45 -4.47
CA ARG A 113 -26.48 -9.22 -5.35
C ARG A 113 -26.11 -9.39 -6.81
N ALA A 114 -25.01 -8.78 -7.26
CA ALA A 114 -24.59 -8.87 -8.66
C ALA A 114 -24.24 -10.31 -9.04
N SER A 115 -23.45 -11.00 -8.21
CA SER A 115 -23.10 -12.43 -8.39
C SER A 115 -24.35 -13.30 -8.51
N ARG A 116 -25.30 -13.17 -7.57
CA ARG A 116 -26.56 -13.96 -7.60
C ARG A 116 -27.38 -13.73 -8.86
N CYS A 117 -27.41 -12.50 -9.39
CA CYS A 117 -28.20 -12.14 -10.57
C CYS A 117 -27.52 -12.51 -11.89
N SER A 118 -26.19 -12.54 -11.96
CA SER A 118 -25.41 -12.75 -13.17
C SER A 118 -24.74 -14.12 -13.29
N GLY A 119 -24.61 -14.85 -12.17
CA GLY A 119 -23.81 -16.08 -12.08
C GLY A 119 -22.29 -15.85 -11.98
N ALA A 120 -21.84 -14.61 -11.91
CA ALA A 120 -20.42 -14.29 -11.75
C ALA A 120 -19.88 -14.75 -10.38
N ARG A 121 -18.64 -15.23 -10.33
CA ARG A 121 -17.98 -15.57 -9.06
C ARG A 121 -17.80 -14.31 -8.20
N ALA A 122 -18.24 -14.40 -6.94
CA ALA A 122 -18.08 -13.34 -5.95
C ALA A 122 -16.73 -13.46 -5.24
N VAL A 123 -15.82 -12.50 -5.47
CA VAL A 123 -14.50 -12.47 -4.86
C VAL A 123 -14.35 -11.21 -4.02
N PHE A 124 -13.85 -11.36 -2.79
CA PHE A 124 -13.50 -10.25 -1.93
C PHE A 124 -12.03 -10.33 -1.54
N HIS A 125 -11.28 -9.24 -1.75
CA HIS A 125 -9.91 -9.08 -1.28
C HIS A 125 -9.88 -8.03 -0.16
N SER A 126 -9.64 -8.48 1.07
CA SER A 126 -9.53 -7.61 2.23
C SER A 126 -8.16 -6.95 2.29
N GLY A 127 -8.14 -5.62 2.25
CA GLY A 127 -6.93 -4.81 2.42
C GLY A 127 -6.74 -4.27 3.84
N GLY A 128 -7.45 -4.80 4.85
CA GLY A 128 -7.34 -4.34 6.23
C GLY A 128 -8.41 -4.93 7.14
N THR A 129 -8.52 -4.38 8.35
CA THR A 129 -9.33 -4.89 9.47
C THR A 129 -10.62 -4.08 9.71
N GLU A 130 -11.23 -3.55 8.66
CA GLU A 130 -12.49 -2.80 8.78
C GLU A 130 -13.69 -3.76 8.86
N PHE A 131 -14.09 -4.13 10.07
CA PHE A 131 -15.20 -5.03 10.34
C PHE A 131 -16.48 -4.29 10.77
N PHE A 132 -17.65 -4.93 10.57
CA PHE A 132 -18.95 -4.42 10.99
C PHE A 132 -19.90 -5.57 11.39
N PRO A 133 -20.98 -5.32 12.17
CA PRO A 133 -21.95 -6.36 12.49
C PRO A 133 -22.53 -7.01 11.24
N GLY A 134 -22.58 -8.36 11.19
CA GLY A 134 -23.03 -9.12 10.03
C GLY A 134 -21.98 -9.39 8.95
N TYR A 135 -20.76 -8.86 9.08
CA TYR A 135 -19.65 -9.11 8.15
C TYR A 135 -19.43 -10.61 7.90
N GLY A 136 -19.36 -11.41 8.97
CA GLY A 136 -19.16 -12.85 8.88
C GLY A 136 -20.24 -13.60 8.07
N LEU A 137 -21.51 -13.11 8.13
CA LEU A 137 -22.60 -13.69 7.34
C LEU A 137 -22.45 -13.42 5.84
N LEU A 138 -21.89 -12.27 5.49
CA LEU A 138 -21.67 -11.90 4.08
C LEU A 138 -20.47 -12.63 3.49
N VAL A 139 -19.34 -12.70 4.20
CA VAL A 139 -18.12 -13.31 3.67
C VAL A 139 -18.25 -14.85 3.52
N ARG A 140 -19.13 -15.51 4.29
CA ARG A 140 -19.45 -16.94 4.12
C ARG A 140 -20.19 -17.26 2.83
N ARG A 141 -20.72 -16.25 2.11
CA ARG A 141 -21.43 -16.39 0.83
C ARG A 141 -20.55 -16.11 -0.38
N LEU A 142 -19.27 -15.84 -0.17
CA LEU A 142 -18.31 -15.60 -1.24
C LEU A 142 -17.82 -16.90 -1.86
N ASP A 143 -17.56 -16.90 -3.16
CA ASP A 143 -16.89 -18.00 -3.85
C ASP A 143 -15.40 -18.03 -3.48
N ARG A 144 -14.78 -16.86 -3.31
CA ARG A 144 -13.41 -16.74 -2.84
C ARG A 144 -13.25 -15.52 -1.91
N PHE A 145 -12.55 -15.74 -0.82
CA PHE A 145 -12.19 -14.70 0.13
C PHE A 145 -10.69 -14.63 0.28
N LEU A 146 -10.11 -13.47 -0.03
CA LEU A 146 -8.67 -13.22 -0.05
C LEU A 146 -8.31 -12.14 0.99
N ALA A 147 -7.12 -12.24 1.56
CA ALA A 147 -6.55 -11.27 2.49
C ALA A 147 -5.18 -10.81 2.01
N CYS A 148 -4.85 -9.53 2.22
CA CYS A 148 -3.59 -8.94 1.74
C CYS A 148 -2.34 -9.40 2.48
N SER A 149 -2.49 -10.20 3.56
CA SER A 149 -1.39 -10.77 4.34
C SER A 149 -1.89 -11.91 5.23
N ALA A 150 -1.01 -12.76 5.71
CA ALA A 150 -1.33 -13.78 6.72
C ALA A 150 -1.78 -13.14 8.04
N HIS A 151 -1.17 -12.00 8.42
CA HIS A 151 -1.63 -11.21 9.55
C HIS A 151 -3.10 -10.77 9.39
N ASN A 152 -3.45 -10.21 8.23
CA ASN A 152 -4.83 -9.81 7.95
C ASN A 152 -5.79 -11.01 7.95
N ALA A 153 -5.36 -12.15 7.41
CA ALA A 153 -6.14 -13.40 7.43
C ALA A 153 -6.41 -13.86 8.87
N ALA A 154 -5.40 -13.85 9.74
CA ALA A 154 -5.53 -14.21 11.14
C ALA A 154 -6.52 -13.29 11.89
N ARG A 155 -6.47 -11.98 11.66
CA ARG A 155 -7.42 -11.01 12.23
C ARG A 155 -8.86 -11.24 11.76
N ILE A 156 -9.06 -11.61 10.50
CA ILE A 156 -10.37 -11.96 9.97
C ILE A 156 -10.89 -13.25 10.61
N ARG A 157 -10.05 -14.28 10.72
CA ARG A 157 -10.38 -15.54 11.37
C ARG A 157 -10.78 -15.31 12.82
N GLU A 158 -10.03 -14.52 13.56
CA GLU A 158 -10.33 -14.15 14.95
C GLU A 158 -11.69 -13.46 15.07
N TYR A 159 -12.02 -12.54 14.13
CA TYR A 159 -13.27 -11.77 14.19
C TYR A 159 -14.51 -12.57 13.81
N CYS A 160 -14.46 -13.42 12.78
CA CYS A 160 -15.67 -14.06 12.23
C CYS A 160 -15.56 -15.58 11.97
N GLY A 161 -14.43 -16.21 12.33
CA GLY A 161 -14.22 -17.66 12.18
C GLY A 161 -14.14 -18.12 10.71
N VAL A 162 -13.78 -17.22 9.78
CA VAL A 162 -13.56 -17.54 8.36
C VAL A 162 -12.09 -17.32 8.04
N GLU A 163 -11.45 -18.31 7.40
CA GLU A 163 -10.05 -18.25 6.99
C GLU A 163 -9.97 -17.83 5.52
N PRO A 164 -9.54 -16.59 5.19
CA PRO A 164 -9.29 -16.21 3.81
C PRO A 164 -7.95 -16.74 3.32
N GLN A 165 -7.84 -16.95 2.01
CA GLN A 165 -6.57 -17.26 1.36
C GLN A 165 -5.72 -15.99 1.23
N VAL A 166 -4.39 -16.12 1.33
CA VAL A 166 -3.51 -14.95 1.24
C VAL A 166 -3.19 -14.63 -0.21
N LEU A 167 -3.52 -13.41 -0.61
CA LEU A 167 -3.06 -12.76 -1.84
C LEU A 167 -2.42 -11.42 -1.46
N TRP A 168 -1.11 -11.34 -1.47
CA TRP A 168 -0.37 -10.13 -1.14
C TRP A 168 -0.67 -8.97 -2.10
N ASN A 169 -0.35 -7.75 -1.70
CA ASN A 169 -0.35 -6.62 -2.61
C ASN A 169 0.85 -6.69 -3.56
N GLY A 170 0.67 -6.16 -4.77
CA GLY A 170 1.73 -6.10 -5.77
C GLY A 170 2.48 -4.77 -5.75
N VAL A 171 3.68 -4.80 -6.35
CA VAL A 171 4.52 -3.64 -6.62
C VAL A 171 4.86 -3.61 -8.11
N ASP A 172 4.90 -2.40 -8.67
CA ASP A 172 5.36 -2.16 -10.04
C ASP A 172 6.91 -2.15 -10.04
N THR A 173 7.50 -3.32 -10.25
CA THR A 173 8.97 -3.52 -10.19
C THR A 173 9.71 -2.93 -11.39
N GLU A 174 9.01 -2.55 -12.45
CA GLU A 174 9.57 -1.81 -13.58
C GLU A 174 9.72 -0.33 -13.24
N ARG A 175 8.74 0.24 -12.55
CA ARG A 175 8.78 1.61 -12.03
C ARG A 175 9.68 1.73 -10.80
N PHE A 176 9.41 0.92 -9.76
CA PHE A 176 10.20 0.88 -8.54
C PHE A 176 11.41 -0.02 -8.76
N ARG A 177 12.49 0.58 -9.24
CA ARG A 177 13.77 -0.07 -9.52
C ARG A 177 14.92 0.81 -9.04
N PRO A 178 16.11 0.25 -8.84
CA PRO A 178 17.29 1.04 -8.56
C PRO A 178 17.54 2.07 -9.68
N LEU A 179 17.71 3.32 -9.29
CA LEU A 179 18.06 4.42 -10.18
C LEU A 179 19.41 4.99 -9.76
N PRO A 180 20.16 5.60 -10.69
CA PRO A 180 21.30 6.44 -10.34
C PRO A 180 20.89 7.54 -9.39
N ARG A 181 21.82 7.96 -8.48
CA ARG A 181 21.56 9.07 -7.53
C ARG A 181 21.11 10.32 -8.29
N ASN A 182 19.94 10.84 -7.92
CA ASN A 182 19.41 12.07 -8.51
C ASN A 182 20.11 13.30 -7.90
N GLY A 183 21.10 13.87 -8.61
CA GLY A 183 21.89 15.02 -8.15
C GLY A 183 21.04 16.28 -7.98
N GLN A 184 20.08 16.55 -8.89
CA GLN A 184 19.19 17.71 -8.80
C GLN A 184 18.30 17.65 -7.56
N LEU A 185 17.80 16.45 -7.25
CA LEU A 185 17.00 16.25 -6.04
C LEU A 185 17.85 16.37 -4.77
N ALA A 186 19.09 15.88 -4.81
CA ALA A 186 20.04 16.05 -3.71
C ALA A 186 20.34 17.54 -3.45
N GLU A 187 20.61 18.33 -4.49
CA GLU A 187 20.82 19.76 -4.41
C GLU A 187 19.60 20.50 -3.87
N ARG A 188 18.42 20.19 -4.39
CA ARG A 188 17.14 20.76 -3.92
C ARG A 188 16.93 20.62 -2.42
N TYR A 189 17.36 19.49 -1.84
CA TYR A 189 17.24 19.21 -0.40
C TYR A 189 18.52 19.53 0.38
N GLY A 190 19.49 20.17 -0.24
CA GLY A 190 20.77 20.54 0.38
C GLY A 190 21.52 19.34 0.95
N ILE A 191 21.49 18.21 0.24
CA ILE A 191 22.14 16.96 0.65
C ILE A 191 23.54 16.93 0.05
N ARG A 192 24.54 16.91 0.92
CA ARG A 192 25.93 16.82 0.50
C ARG A 192 26.31 15.36 0.16
N GLU A 193 27.40 15.19 -0.55
CA GLU A 193 27.84 13.87 -1.00
C GLU A 193 28.22 12.95 0.16
N GLU A 194 28.83 13.52 1.20
CA GLU A 194 29.25 12.80 2.41
C GLU A 194 28.12 12.53 3.42
N GLU A 195 26.91 13.03 3.17
CA GLU A 195 25.76 12.81 4.05
C GLU A 195 25.01 11.53 3.65
N ALA A 196 24.83 10.63 4.59
CA ALA A 196 23.93 9.51 4.43
C ALA A 196 22.48 9.97 4.50
N VAL A 197 21.63 9.41 3.67
CA VAL A 197 20.21 9.76 3.64
C VAL A 197 19.36 8.57 4.08
N THR A 198 18.46 8.79 5.02
CA THR A 198 17.37 7.85 5.32
C THR A 198 16.06 8.41 4.78
N VAL A 199 15.14 7.53 4.37
CA VAL A 199 13.86 7.93 3.74
C VAL A 199 12.70 7.23 4.41
N SER A 200 11.59 7.96 4.66
CA SER A 200 10.26 7.39 4.89
C SER A 200 9.29 7.97 3.87
N ALA A 201 8.55 7.12 3.18
CA ALA A 201 7.46 7.55 2.30
C ALA A 201 6.13 6.99 2.82
N CYS A 202 5.31 7.85 3.44
CA CYS A 202 4.03 7.42 4.01
C CYS A 202 3.12 8.61 4.34
N ARG A 203 1.84 8.35 4.58
CA ARG A 203 0.96 9.36 5.19
C ARG A 203 1.41 9.68 6.61
N LEU A 204 1.42 10.96 6.97
CA LEU A 204 1.83 11.43 8.29
C LEU A 204 0.63 11.37 9.25
N VAL A 205 0.40 10.16 9.75
CA VAL A 205 -0.62 9.82 10.77
C VAL A 205 0.06 9.11 11.94
N GLY A 206 -0.52 9.20 13.14
CA GLY A 206 0.11 8.72 14.38
C GLY A 206 0.58 7.28 14.32
N LEU A 207 -0.18 6.40 13.63
CA LEU A 207 0.18 4.99 13.50
C LEU A 207 1.50 4.72 12.75
N LYS A 208 1.99 5.67 11.93
CA LYS A 208 3.24 5.52 11.18
C LYS A 208 4.50 5.77 12.01
N GLY A 209 4.36 6.32 13.22
CA GLY A 209 5.44 6.38 14.20
C GLY A 209 6.68 7.18 13.81
N ILE A 210 6.56 8.11 12.86
CA ILE A 210 7.70 8.88 12.29
C ILE A 210 8.56 9.53 13.37
N ARG A 211 8.00 9.90 14.51
CA ARG A 211 8.74 10.45 15.64
C ARG A 211 9.93 9.59 16.06
N TYR A 212 9.81 8.26 16.01
CA TYR A 212 10.89 7.33 16.40
C TYR A 212 12.03 7.32 15.40
N GLY A 213 11.75 7.58 14.11
CA GLY A 213 12.78 7.85 13.10
C GLY A 213 13.52 9.17 13.35
N ILE A 214 12.80 10.22 13.78
CA ILE A 214 13.38 11.51 14.15
C ILE A 214 14.28 11.35 15.38
N GLU A 215 13.83 10.64 16.43
CA GLU A 215 14.63 10.31 17.62
C GLU A 215 15.92 9.55 17.25
N ALA A 216 15.81 8.55 16.36
CA ALA A 216 16.98 7.79 15.90
C ALA A 216 18.02 8.67 15.19
N VAL A 217 17.56 9.58 14.31
CA VAL A 217 18.47 10.51 13.61
C VAL A 217 19.09 11.51 14.58
N ARG A 218 18.37 11.95 15.61
CA ARG A 218 18.92 12.79 16.68
C ARG A 218 20.07 12.08 17.38
N MET A 219 19.90 10.84 17.81
CA MET A 219 20.94 10.04 18.49
C MET A 219 22.19 9.90 17.61
N LEU A 220 22.00 9.57 16.32
CA LEU A 220 23.10 9.46 15.37
C LEU A 220 23.83 10.80 15.17
N ALA A 221 23.10 11.91 15.18
CA ALA A 221 23.67 13.24 15.06
C ALA A 221 24.52 13.62 16.28
N ASP A 222 24.09 13.24 17.48
CA ASP A 222 24.85 13.46 18.74
C ASP A 222 26.16 12.67 18.78
N GLU A 223 26.21 11.53 18.05
CA GLU A 223 27.41 10.72 17.85
C GLU A 223 28.29 11.22 16.69
N GLY A 224 27.96 12.38 16.08
CA GLY A 224 28.72 12.94 14.99
C GLY A 224 28.43 12.35 13.60
N CYS A 225 27.43 11.46 13.45
CA CYS A 225 27.07 10.91 12.17
C CYS A 225 26.47 11.99 11.23
N ARG A 226 26.94 12.04 9.99
CA ARG A 226 26.42 12.91 8.95
C ARG A 226 25.23 12.25 8.28
N VAL A 227 24.05 12.38 8.88
CA VAL A 227 22.82 11.76 8.40
C VAL A 227 21.71 12.80 8.21
N LYS A 228 20.94 12.65 7.15
CA LYS A 228 19.68 13.36 6.89
C LYS A 228 18.52 12.37 6.81
N TYR A 229 17.34 12.83 7.19
CA TYR A 229 16.11 12.05 7.11
C TYR A 229 15.08 12.78 6.28
N LEU A 230 14.77 12.25 5.09
CA LEU A 230 13.74 12.73 4.21
C LEU A 230 12.41 12.03 4.53
N ILE A 231 11.40 12.81 4.84
CA ILE A 231 10.07 12.35 5.19
C ILE A 231 9.11 12.81 4.09
N ALA A 232 8.78 11.89 3.18
CA ALA A 232 7.87 12.13 2.08
C ALA A 232 6.43 11.74 2.45
N GLY A 233 5.53 12.70 2.32
CA GLY A 233 4.11 12.54 2.56
C GLY A 233 3.48 13.72 3.28
N GLY A 234 2.16 13.74 3.21
CA GLY A 234 1.28 14.67 3.92
C GLY A 234 0.49 13.98 5.02
N GLY A 235 -0.13 14.77 5.88
CA GLY A 235 -1.03 14.25 6.91
C GLY A 235 -1.14 15.13 8.16
N PRO A 236 -2.12 14.86 9.02
CA PRO A 236 -2.43 15.71 10.18
C PRO A 236 -1.32 15.77 11.24
N GLU A 237 -0.41 14.77 11.28
CA GLU A 237 0.71 14.76 12.24
C GLU A 237 1.89 15.64 11.81
N ARG A 238 1.91 16.16 10.58
CA ARG A 238 3.05 16.94 10.07
C ARG A 238 3.42 18.11 10.97
N PRO A 239 2.49 19.02 11.40
CA PRO A 239 2.86 20.14 12.24
C PRO A 239 3.49 19.73 13.57
N ARG A 240 2.97 18.63 14.16
CA ARG A 240 3.47 18.07 15.41
C ARG A 240 4.87 17.48 15.27
N LEU A 241 5.12 16.77 14.15
CA LEU A 241 6.43 16.18 13.85
C LEU A 241 7.49 17.26 13.55
N GLU A 242 7.11 18.35 12.86
CA GLU A 242 7.99 19.50 12.64
C GLU A 242 8.34 20.24 13.94
N ALA A 243 7.34 20.41 14.84
CA ALA A 243 7.59 20.97 16.19
C ALA A 243 8.54 20.08 16.98
N PHE A 244 8.28 18.77 17.02
CA PHE A 244 9.12 17.79 17.69
C PHE A 244 10.57 17.78 17.14
N SER A 245 10.76 17.88 15.83
CA SER A 245 12.09 18.00 15.22
C SER A 245 12.83 19.26 15.68
N ARG A 246 12.13 20.40 15.82
CA ARG A 246 12.72 21.64 16.35
C ARG A 246 13.11 21.50 17.82
N GLU A 247 12.24 20.92 18.65
CA GLU A 247 12.52 20.67 20.08
C GLU A 247 13.77 19.81 20.29
N LEU A 248 13.98 18.83 19.42
CA LEU A 248 15.16 17.96 19.44
C LEU A 248 16.42 18.60 18.79
N GLY A 249 16.34 19.82 18.27
CA GLY A 249 17.46 20.49 17.61
C GLY A 249 17.93 19.80 16.31
N THR A 250 17.03 19.08 15.62
CA THR A 250 17.34 18.34 14.39
C THR A 250 17.02 19.14 13.10
N THR A 251 16.80 20.44 13.23
CA THR A 251 16.55 21.35 12.10
C THR A 251 17.68 21.24 11.07
N GLY A 252 17.33 21.11 9.79
CA GLY A 252 18.28 20.92 8.69
C GLY A 252 18.77 19.48 8.50
N ARG A 253 18.50 18.57 9.45
CA ARG A 253 18.72 17.12 9.29
C ARG A 253 17.45 16.40 8.95
N ILE A 254 16.30 16.84 9.48
CA ILE A 254 14.96 16.30 9.19
C ILE A 254 14.31 17.17 8.12
N LEU A 255 14.00 16.58 6.97
CA LEU A 255 13.47 17.28 5.81
C LEU A 255 12.09 16.72 5.44
N PHE A 256 11.05 17.52 5.65
CA PHE A 256 9.68 17.19 5.26
C PHE A 256 9.44 17.63 3.81
N THR A 257 9.38 16.69 2.87
CA THR A 257 9.23 17.02 1.45
C THR A 257 7.80 17.42 1.07
N GLY A 258 6.82 17.17 1.94
CA GLY A 258 5.40 17.26 1.61
C GLY A 258 4.90 16.03 0.84
N GLU A 259 3.71 16.16 0.25
CA GLU A 259 3.20 15.11 -0.64
C GLU A 259 4.14 14.96 -1.83
N PHE A 260 4.60 13.74 -2.05
CA PHE A 260 5.53 13.41 -3.10
C PHE A 260 4.80 12.51 -4.12
N PRO A 261 4.85 12.84 -5.42
CA PRO A 261 4.19 12.03 -6.44
C PRO A 261 4.70 10.59 -6.41
N ASN A 262 3.77 9.63 -6.44
CA ASN A 262 4.11 8.21 -6.33
C ASN A 262 5.02 7.73 -7.48
N ASP A 263 4.87 8.30 -8.67
CA ASP A 263 5.69 8.02 -9.85
C ASP A 263 7.13 8.55 -9.74
N GLN A 264 7.37 9.54 -8.87
CA GLN A 264 8.69 10.11 -8.61
C GLN A 264 9.35 9.51 -7.34
N LEU A 265 8.67 8.68 -6.57
CA LEU A 265 9.26 8.03 -5.39
C LEU A 265 10.55 7.24 -5.68
N PRO A 266 10.74 6.56 -6.83
CA PRO A 266 12.02 5.92 -7.17
C PRO A 266 13.20 6.89 -7.19
N GLU A 267 12.98 8.15 -7.62
CA GLU A 267 14.02 9.19 -7.58
C GLU A 267 14.37 9.59 -6.14
N LEU A 268 13.38 9.67 -5.25
CA LEU A 268 13.62 9.90 -3.84
C LEU A 268 14.40 8.75 -3.19
N TYR A 269 14.03 7.50 -3.51
CA TYR A 269 14.75 6.32 -3.04
C TYR A 269 16.17 6.21 -3.60
N SER A 270 16.47 6.81 -4.76
CA SER A 270 17.83 6.85 -5.30
C SER A 270 18.84 7.61 -4.43
N LEU A 271 18.34 8.46 -3.52
CA LEU A 271 19.16 9.17 -2.54
C LEU A 271 19.39 8.35 -1.27
N ALA A 272 18.58 7.31 -1.04
CA ALA A 272 18.49 6.64 0.25
C ALA A 272 19.63 5.64 0.49
N ALA A 273 20.33 5.78 1.60
CA ALA A 273 21.21 4.76 2.15
C ALA A 273 20.41 3.66 2.89
N ALA A 274 19.24 4.02 3.46
CA ALA A 274 18.29 3.11 4.07
C ALA A 274 16.89 3.73 4.07
N ALA A 275 15.84 2.90 4.05
CA ALA A 275 14.48 3.35 4.30
C ALA A 275 14.05 2.96 5.71
N VAL A 276 13.29 3.84 6.39
CA VAL A 276 12.87 3.67 7.79
C VAL A 276 11.35 3.70 7.87
N PHE A 277 10.76 2.61 8.38
CA PHE A 277 9.31 2.48 8.56
C PHE A 277 8.97 2.14 10.01
N PRO A 278 8.93 3.17 10.90
CA PRO A 278 8.81 2.99 12.34
C PRO A 278 7.35 2.85 12.80
N THR A 279 6.54 2.17 12.04
CA THR A 279 5.10 2.00 12.25
C THR A 279 4.81 1.46 13.66
N VAL A 280 3.85 2.05 14.36
CA VAL A 280 3.46 1.67 15.72
C VAL A 280 2.05 1.12 15.83
N GLY A 281 1.24 1.33 14.79
CA GLY A 281 -0.12 0.81 14.69
C GLY A 281 -0.20 -0.37 13.74
N GLU A 282 -1.40 -0.91 13.60
CA GLU A 282 -1.66 -2.05 12.73
C GLU A 282 -1.41 -1.67 11.26
N GLU A 283 -0.51 -2.39 10.60
CA GLU A 283 -0.23 -2.29 9.17
C GLU A 283 -0.66 -3.59 8.49
N ALA A 284 -1.53 -3.50 7.52
CA ALA A 284 -2.06 -4.71 6.89
C ALA A 284 -1.04 -5.44 6.00
N PHE A 285 -0.14 -4.68 5.32
CA PHE A 285 0.90 -5.25 4.46
C PHE A 285 2.17 -4.40 4.47
N GLY A 286 2.10 -3.13 4.05
CA GLY A 286 3.26 -2.25 3.95
C GLY A 286 3.77 -2.06 2.51
N ILE A 287 2.91 -1.59 1.60
CA ILE A 287 3.26 -1.39 0.19
C ILE A 287 4.51 -0.51 0.03
N SER A 288 4.62 0.60 0.79
CA SER A 288 5.79 1.49 0.71
C SER A 288 7.11 0.81 1.12
N ILE A 289 7.04 -0.22 1.97
CA ILE A 289 8.21 -1.04 2.33
C ILE A 289 8.65 -1.86 1.12
N ALA A 290 7.70 -2.53 0.46
CA ALA A 290 7.98 -3.30 -0.74
C ALA A 290 8.47 -2.41 -1.90
N GLU A 291 7.95 -1.18 -2.03
CA GLU A 291 8.43 -0.17 -3.00
C GLU A 291 9.88 0.21 -2.74
N ALA A 292 10.27 0.47 -1.48
CA ALA A 292 11.66 0.78 -1.11
C ALA A 292 12.60 -0.40 -1.39
N LEU A 293 12.22 -1.62 -0.98
CA LEU A 293 12.97 -2.84 -1.28
C LEU A 293 13.11 -3.07 -2.79
N SER A 294 12.06 -2.81 -3.56
CA SER A 294 12.07 -2.89 -5.03
C SER A 294 13.08 -1.93 -5.66
N CYS A 295 13.26 -0.74 -5.06
CA CYS A 295 14.29 0.22 -5.46
C CYS A 295 15.71 -0.16 -4.99
N GLY A 296 15.90 -1.32 -4.39
CA GLY A 296 17.20 -1.76 -3.90
C GLY A 296 17.66 -1.04 -2.63
N VAL A 297 16.74 -0.46 -1.87
CA VAL A 297 17.05 0.24 -0.61
C VAL A 297 16.82 -0.71 0.58
N PRO A 298 17.84 -0.94 1.43
CA PRO A 298 17.66 -1.75 2.63
C PRO A 298 16.70 -1.09 3.61
N VAL A 299 15.87 -1.88 4.29
CA VAL A 299 14.77 -1.40 5.11
C VAL A 299 14.98 -1.69 6.59
N VAL A 300 14.84 -0.67 7.43
CA VAL A 300 14.60 -0.82 8.87
C VAL A 300 13.12 -0.58 9.13
N ALA A 301 12.41 -1.60 9.59
CA ALA A 301 10.98 -1.52 9.85
C ALA A 301 10.63 -2.13 11.21
N THR A 302 9.46 -1.78 11.73
CA THR A 302 8.99 -2.35 13.00
C THR A 302 8.25 -3.68 12.79
N ARG A 303 8.35 -4.57 13.78
CA ARG A 303 7.68 -5.88 13.79
C ARG A 303 6.21 -5.71 14.18
N VAL A 304 5.39 -5.15 13.29
CA VAL A 304 3.95 -4.97 13.51
C VAL A 304 3.14 -5.40 12.28
N GLY A 305 1.97 -5.95 12.51
CA GLY A 305 1.03 -6.31 11.45
C GLY A 305 1.61 -7.27 10.41
N GLY A 306 1.36 -7.00 9.14
CA GLY A 306 1.88 -7.74 7.98
C GLY A 306 3.30 -7.33 7.56
N ILE A 307 3.97 -6.36 8.22
CA ILE A 307 5.32 -5.93 7.87
C ILE A 307 6.34 -7.09 7.85
N PRO A 308 6.30 -8.05 8.81
CA PRO A 308 7.22 -9.19 8.78
C PRO A 308 7.12 -10.09 7.53
N GLU A 309 5.98 -10.04 6.82
CA GLU A 309 5.81 -10.79 5.57
C GLU A 309 6.49 -10.12 4.37
N VAL A 310 6.77 -8.81 4.48
CA VAL A 310 7.32 -7.99 3.39
C VAL A 310 8.82 -7.84 3.49
N VAL A 311 9.38 -7.80 4.69
CA VAL A 311 10.82 -7.60 4.92
C VAL A 311 11.53 -8.94 4.97
N PRO A 312 12.32 -9.32 3.93
CA PRO A 312 13.02 -10.59 3.90
C PRO A 312 14.29 -10.55 4.76
N ASP A 313 14.70 -11.74 5.20
CA ASP A 313 16.03 -11.91 5.76
C ASP A 313 17.11 -11.47 4.76
N GLY A 314 18.07 -10.68 5.23
CA GLY A 314 19.14 -10.11 4.40
C GLY A 314 18.73 -8.90 3.53
N GLY A 315 17.44 -8.54 3.41
CA GLY A 315 16.98 -7.33 2.71
C GLY A 315 16.60 -6.17 3.64
N GLY A 316 16.37 -6.47 4.91
CA GLY A 316 16.02 -5.50 5.92
C GLY A 316 16.19 -6.05 7.32
N LEU A 317 15.83 -5.24 8.33
CA LEU A 317 15.80 -5.64 9.72
C LEU A 317 14.52 -5.17 10.41
N LEU A 318 13.93 -6.06 11.19
CA LEU A 318 12.75 -5.78 11.99
C LEU A 318 13.13 -5.44 13.43
N VAL A 319 12.71 -4.25 13.89
CA VAL A 319 12.94 -3.77 15.26
C VAL A 319 11.62 -3.72 16.06
N PRO A 320 11.66 -3.64 17.39
CA PRO A 320 10.46 -3.40 18.19
C PRO A 320 9.79 -2.07 17.81
N PRO A 321 8.46 -1.97 17.87
CA PRO A 321 7.77 -0.69 17.69
C PRO A 321 8.05 0.25 18.89
N ARG A 322 7.98 1.56 18.62
CA ARG A 322 8.23 2.63 19.62
C ARG A 322 9.64 2.65 20.20
N ASP A 323 10.61 2.19 19.44
CA ASP A 323 12.01 2.11 19.86
C ASP A 323 12.93 2.83 18.86
N GLY A 324 13.13 4.14 19.07
CA GLY A 324 14.09 4.95 18.28
C GLY A 324 15.53 4.50 18.46
N THR A 325 15.87 3.96 19.65
CA THR A 325 17.23 3.47 19.95
C THR A 325 17.56 2.22 19.11
N ALA A 326 16.61 1.30 18.98
CA ALA A 326 16.80 0.14 18.11
C ALA A 326 16.99 0.53 16.65
N ILE A 327 16.25 1.53 16.16
CA ILE A 327 16.43 2.09 14.82
C ILE A 327 17.82 2.71 14.68
N ALA A 328 18.24 3.56 15.62
CA ALA A 328 19.56 4.20 15.62
C ALA A 328 20.69 3.18 15.60
N ARG A 329 20.60 2.11 16.42
CA ARG A 329 21.58 1.04 16.47
C ARG A 329 21.77 0.36 15.10
N VAL A 330 20.68 0.04 14.40
CA VAL A 330 20.73 -0.57 13.07
C VAL A 330 21.36 0.38 12.05
N LEU A 331 20.92 1.63 12.05
CA LEU A 331 21.43 2.63 11.10
C LEU A 331 22.92 2.94 11.34
N ARG A 332 23.38 2.94 12.60
CA ARG A 332 24.80 3.12 12.97
C ARG A 332 25.69 2.08 12.32
N GLU A 333 25.22 0.82 12.22
CA GLU A 333 25.95 -0.26 11.58
C GLU A 333 25.89 -0.20 10.05
N TRP A 334 24.77 0.29 9.48
CA TRP A 334 24.56 0.20 8.05
C TRP A 334 25.08 1.41 7.28
N LEU A 335 24.95 2.63 7.85
CA LEU A 335 25.30 3.85 7.13
C LEU A 335 26.79 3.92 6.71
N PRO A 336 27.76 3.45 7.51
CA PRO A 336 29.18 3.45 7.11
C PRO A 336 29.57 2.36 6.11
N ASP A 337 28.72 1.34 5.86
CA ASP A 337 29.04 0.17 5.02
C ASP A 337 28.22 0.14 3.72
N PRO A 338 28.68 0.80 2.65
CA PRO A 338 27.98 0.81 1.37
C PRO A 338 27.90 -0.58 0.71
N ALA A 339 28.89 -1.46 0.95
CA ALA A 339 28.90 -2.79 0.39
C ALA A 339 27.79 -3.66 1.04
N ARG A 340 27.62 -3.56 2.36
CA ARG A 340 26.51 -4.21 3.08
C ARG A 340 25.18 -3.72 2.58
N ARG A 341 24.99 -2.39 2.49
CA ARG A 341 23.72 -1.79 2.01
C ARG A 341 23.37 -2.26 0.60
N ARG A 342 24.34 -2.35 -0.30
CA ARG A 342 24.13 -2.86 -1.66
C ARG A 342 23.68 -4.32 -1.65
N ARG A 343 24.39 -5.21 -0.93
CA ARG A 343 24.00 -6.63 -0.81
C ARG A 343 22.58 -6.78 -0.25
N MET A 344 22.23 -5.99 0.76
CA MET A 344 20.90 -6.00 1.36
C MET A 344 19.84 -5.49 0.38
N GLY A 345 20.11 -4.40 -0.33
CA GLY A 345 19.22 -3.85 -1.34
C GLY A 345 18.93 -4.84 -2.47
N GLU A 346 19.98 -5.54 -2.97
CA GLU A 346 19.84 -6.58 -3.97
C GLU A 346 19.00 -7.77 -3.47
N ALA A 347 19.19 -8.20 -2.23
CA ALA A 347 18.39 -9.26 -1.62
C ALA A 347 16.92 -8.85 -1.48
N GLY A 348 16.68 -7.62 -1.00
CA GLY A 348 15.33 -7.06 -0.88
C GLY A 348 14.62 -6.98 -2.23
N ARG A 349 15.30 -6.49 -3.28
CA ARG A 349 14.74 -6.41 -4.62
C ARG A 349 14.38 -7.78 -5.18
N ARG A 350 15.31 -8.77 -5.11
CA ARG A 350 15.02 -10.14 -5.55
C ARG A 350 13.80 -10.73 -4.87
N HIS A 351 13.64 -10.47 -3.56
CA HIS A 351 12.46 -10.93 -2.81
C HIS A 351 11.17 -10.31 -3.35
N VAL A 352 11.15 -9.00 -3.60
CA VAL A 352 9.97 -8.31 -4.15
C VAL A 352 9.63 -8.79 -5.55
N GLU A 353 10.61 -8.95 -6.43
CA GLU A 353 10.43 -9.45 -7.79
C GLU A 353 9.84 -10.88 -7.80
N ALA A 354 10.32 -11.74 -6.91
CA ALA A 354 9.88 -13.12 -6.81
C ALA A 354 8.49 -13.30 -6.21
N ASN A 355 8.07 -12.40 -5.30
CA ASN A 355 6.85 -12.61 -4.50
C ASN A 355 5.77 -11.55 -4.72
N PHE A 356 6.14 -10.29 -5.02
CA PHE A 356 5.24 -9.15 -5.00
C PHE A 356 5.18 -8.39 -6.34
N SER A 357 5.86 -8.83 -7.41
CA SER A 357 5.65 -8.25 -8.72
C SER A 357 4.20 -8.46 -9.17
N TRP A 358 3.64 -7.51 -9.91
CA TRP A 358 2.26 -7.62 -10.39
C TRP A 358 2.01 -8.86 -11.24
N ASP A 359 3.04 -9.37 -11.94
CA ASP A 359 2.92 -10.59 -12.73
C ASP A 359 2.74 -11.82 -11.82
N ARG A 360 3.50 -11.91 -10.71
CA ARG A 360 3.33 -12.96 -9.70
C ARG A 360 2.01 -12.86 -8.96
N ILE A 361 1.57 -11.64 -8.64
CA ILE A 361 0.26 -11.42 -8.00
C ILE A 361 -0.88 -11.79 -8.95
N GLY A 362 -0.78 -11.46 -10.24
CA GLY A 362 -1.76 -11.85 -11.25
C GLY A 362 -1.86 -13.38 -11.40
N GLU A 363 -0.72 -14.07 -11.50
CA GLU A 363 -0.65 -15.53 -11.56
C GLU A 363 -1.28 -16.20 -10.32
N ARG A 364 -0.93 -15.70 -9.13
CA ARG A 364 -1.48 -16.20 -7.87
C ARG A 364 -2.97 -15.92 -7.76
N PHE A 365 -3.43 -14.75 -8.22
CA PHE A 365 -4.86 -14.42 -8.28
C PHE A 365 -5.63 -15.41 -9.14
N GLU A 366 -5.16 -15.72 -10.34
CA GLU A 366 -5.78 -16.72 -11.22
C GLU A 366 -5.88 -18.09 -10.55
N THR A 367 -4.78 -18.54 -9.91
CA THR A 367 -4.74 -19.79 -9.20
C THR A 367 -5.77 -19.83 -8.06
N LEU A 368 -5.77 -18.81 -7.19
CA LEU A 368 -6.66 -18.74 -6.03
C LEU A 368 -8.14 -18.58 -6.41
N THR A 369 -8.42 -17.96 -7.56
CA THR A 369 -9.81 -17.77 -8.03
C THR A 369 -10.29 -18.82 -9.00
N GLY A 370 -9.43 -19.80 -9.35
CA GLY A 370 -9.75 -20.89 -10.28
C GLY A 370 -9.90 -20.41 -11.73
N LEU A 371 -9.15 -19.37 -12.12
CA LEU A 371 -9.02 -18.90 -13.50
C LEU A 371 -7.81 -19.54 -14.21
N ALA A 372 -6.87 -20.10 -13.46
CA ALA A 372 -5.78 -20.90 -14.00
C ALA A 372 -6.34 -22.27 -14.40
N GLN A 373 -6.58 -22.50 -15.70
CA GLN A 373 -6.84 -23.78 -16.32
C GLN A 373 -5.98 -23.95 -17.56
#